data_97bc4099938da91c36fce70311bb4bb8
#
_entry.id   97bc4099938da91c36fce70311bb4bb8
#
_cell.length_a   1.000
_cell.length_b   1.000
_cell.length_c   1.000
_cell.angle_alpha   90.00
_cell.angle_beta   90.00
_cell.angle_gamma   90.00
#
_symmetry.space_group_name_H-M   'P 1'
#
loop_
_entity.id
_entity.type
_entity.pdbx_description
1 polymer ?
#
loop_
_entity_poly.entity_id
_entity_poly.type
_entity_poly.pdbx_seq_one_letter_code
_entity_poly.pdbx_strand_id
1 'polypeptide(L)'
;NYGLEKIAFLSSFSKSDFDDLTMGIHGPSDYLRPNYVTQNSAGHDVLVTNSKPRVQRNTGYSQTNFMQKILYEPNEDLSIDIGIHFSKTGNIPRYDRLIRTNENEGLYYSEWYYGPQEWLLINSQLTYIPNETKFYDELKFGSSFQKFSESRNSRMFSDDFLKSREEELDIFSFNLDFFNTISENSNITYGIEMIENKVGSFAKSINISDL
;
A
#
# COMPACT_ATOMS: atom_id res chain seq x y z
N ASN A 1 9.16 -10.02 -19.46
CA ASN A 1 10.04 -11.12 -19.03
C ASN A 1 11.21 -11.24 -20.00
N TYR A 2 12.37 -11.49 -19.46
CA TYR A 2 13.57 -11.81 -20.25
C TYR A 2 14.38 -12.85 -19.49
N GLY A 3 14.79 -13.92 -20.16
CA GLY A 3 15.56 -15.02 -19.57
C GLY A 3 16.81 -15.32 -20.43
N LEU A 4 17.89 -15.59 -19.75
CA LEU A 4 19.13 -16.17 -20.24
C LEU A 4 19.33 -17.51 -19.57
N GLU A 5 20.37 -18.27 -19.95
CA GLU A 5 20.63 -19.62 -19.44
C GLU A 5 20.65 -19.70 -17.89
N LYS A 6 21.20 -18.66 -17.21
CA LYS A 6 21.42 -18.64 -15.77
C LYS A 6 20.73 -17.49 -15.04
N ILE A 7 20.05 -16.61 -15.76
CA ILE A 7 19.46 -15.42 -15.16
C ILE A 7 18.14 -15.09 -15.85
N ALA A 8 17.12 -14.76 -15.07
CA ALA A 8 15.85 -14.28 -15.59
C ALA A 8 15.40 -13.00 -14.90
N PHE A 9 14.71 -12.16 -15.65
CA PHE A 9 14.17 -10.88 -15.19
C PHE A 9 12.67 -10.80 -15.44
N LEU A 10 11.95 -10.31 -14.45
CA LEU A 10 10.54 -9.96 -14.56
C LEU A 10 10.35 -8.54 -14.07
N SER A 11 9.95 -7.64 -14.96
CA SER A 11 9.63 -6.25 -14.62
C SER A 11 8.17 -5.96 -14.89
N SER A 12 7.53 -5.23 -14.01
CA SER A 12 6.18 -4.73 -14.17
C SER A 12 6.11 -3.28 -13.69
N PHE A 13 5.40 -2.46 -14.45
CA PHE A 13 5.08 -1.10 -14.08
C PHE A 13 3.63 -0.82 -14.44
N SER A 14 2.89 -0.22 -13.53
CA SER A 14 1.55 0.28 -13.80
C SER A 14 1.33 1.64 -13.15
N LYS A 15 0.61 2.49 -13.85
CA LYS A 15 0.06 3.74 -13.33
C LYS A 15 -1.41 3.78 -13.65
N SER A 16 -2.21 4.08 -12.64
CA SER A 16 -3.67 4.20 -12.76
C SER A 16 -4.10 5.54 -12.19
N ASP A 17 -4.91 6.27 -12.94
CA ASP A 17 -5.57 7.48 -12.49
C ASP A 17 -7.08 7.21 -12.52
N PHE A 18 -7.72 7.31 -11.37
CA PHE A 18 -9.14 7.09 -11.18
C PHE A 18 -9.84 8.43 -11.00
N ASP A 19 -10.78 8.69 -11.89
CA ASP A 19 -11.67 9.85 -11.79
C ASP A 19 -12.66 9.69 -10.63
N ASP A 20 -13.44 10.75 -10.38
CA ASP A 20 -14.54 10.72 -9.43
C ASP A 20 -15.51 9.56 -9.71
N LEU A 21 -15.87 8.81 -8.69
CA LEU A 21 -16.83 7.72 -8.81
C LEU A 21 -18.19 8.22 -9.26
N THR A 22 -18.89 7.44 -10.06
CA THR A 22 -20.26 7.73 -10.49
C THR A 22 -21.19 6.64 -9.98
N MET A 23 -22.14 7.03 -9.14
CA MET A 23 -23.17 6.13 -8.62
C MET A 23 -24.12 5.65 -9.72
N GLY A 24 -24.47 4.37 -9.69
CA GLY A 24 -25.47 3.79 -10.60
C GLY A 24 -26.87 4.38 -10.38
N ILE A 25 -27.75 4.15 -11.37
CA ILE A 25 -29.10 4.77 -11.40
C ILE A 25 -30.05 4.25 -10.34
N HIS A 26 -29.78 3.09 -9.80
CA HIS A 26 -30.62 2.41 -8.79
C HIS A 26 -30.04 2.48 -7.36
N GLY A 27 -29.00 3.29 -7.15
CA GLY A 27 -28.42 3.48 -5.81
C GLY A 27 -29.33 4.33 -4.92
N PRO A 28 -29.20 4.18 -3.57
CA PRO A 28 -29.98 4.95 -2.61
C PRO A 28 -29.63 6.44 -2.66
N SER A 29 -30.63 7.28 -2.38
CA SER A 29 -30.48 8.75 -2.38
C SER A 29 -29.41 9.26 -1.39
N ASP A 30 -29.20 8.53 -0.32
CA ASP A 30 -28.27 8.89 0.77
C ASP A 30 -26.81 8.93 0.31
N TYR A 31 -26.50 8.27 -0.81
CA TYR A 31 -25.17 8.29 -1.43
C TYR A 31 -25.02 9.33 -2.55
N LEU A 32 -26.05 10.11 -2.82
CA LEU A 32 -25.93 11.26 -3.71
C LEU A 32 -25.05 12.35 -3.10
N ARG A 33 -24.38 13.11 -3.92
CA ARG A 33 -23.56 14.25 -3.51
C ARG A 33 -24.12 15.57 -4.09
N PRO A 34 -25.17 16.12 -3.48
CA PRO A 34 -25.79 17.36 -3.96
C PRO A 34 -24.86 18.57 -3.81
N ASN A 35 -24.01 18.55 -2.81
CA ASN A 35 -23.06 19.63 -2.53
C ASN A 35 -21.67 19.04 -2.25
N TYR A 36 -20.63 19.83 -2.50
CA TYR A 36 -19.24 19.52 -2.13
C TYR A 36 -18.52 20.80 -1.75
N VAL A 37 -17.41 20.66 -1.02
CA VAL A 37 -16.58 21.79 -0.62
C VAL A 37 -15.45 22.00 -1.62
N THR A 38 -15.15 23.24 -1.92
CA THR A 38 -13.94 23.68 -2.62
C THR A 38 -13.38 24.92 -1.91
N GLN A 39 -12.19 25.36 -2.27
CA GLN A 39 -11.64 26.61 -1.76
C GLN A 39 -11.76 27.72 -2.82
N ASN A 40 -12.06 28.93 -2.39
CA ASN A 40 -12.01 30.10 -3.26
C ASN A 40 -10.55 30.59 -3.42
N SER A 41 -10.36 31.66 -4.21
CA SER A 41 -9.03 32.23 -4.45
C SER A 41 -8.33 32.80 -3.20
N ALA A 42 -9.06 33.00 -2.11
CA ALA A 42 -8.52 33.43 -0.82
C ALA A 42 -8.26 32.26 0.14
N GLY A 43 -8.41 31.01 -0.31
CA GLY A 43 -8.21 29.81 0.50
C GLY A 43 -9.37 29.45 1.44
N HIS A 44 -10.47 30.21 1.41
CA HIS A 44 -11.62 29.91 2.26
C HIS A 44 -12.51 28.85 1.64
N ASP A 45 -13.05 27.95 2.48
CA ASP A 45 -13.99 26.93 2.09
C ASP A 45 -15.31 27.54 1.57
N VAL A 46 -15.77 27.03 0.45
CA VAL A 46 -17.07 27.37 -0.13
C VAL A 46 -17.85 26.11 -0.49
N LEU A 47 -19.13 26.13 -0.17
CA LEU A 47 -20.06 25.06 -0.54
C LEU A 47 -20.53 25.28 -1.98
N VAL A 48 -20.34 24.28 -2.83
CA VAL A 48 -20.73 24.31 -4.24
C VAL A 48 -21.81 23.30 -4.50
N THR A 49 -22.88 23.70 -5.20
CA THR A 49 -23.92 22.77 -5.66
C THR A 49 -23.38 21.90 -6.79
N ASN A 50 -23.53 20.61 -6.64
CA ASN A 50 -23.12 19.64 -7.66
C ASN A 50 -24.23 19.46 -8.71
N SER A 51 -24.01 19.95 -9.92
CA SER A 51 -24.95 19.82 -11.03
C SER A 51 -25.17 18.37 -11.47
N LYS A 52 -24.30 17.44 -11.04
CA LYS A 52 -24.40 16.00 -11.32
C LYS A 52 -24.30 15.21 -10.00
N PRO A 53 -25.36 15.15 -9.18
CA PRO A 53 -25.28 14.61 -7.81
C PRO A 53 -24.84 13.15 -7.72
N ARG A 54 -24.95 12.37 -8.80
CA ARG A 54 -24.43 11.00 -8.89
C ARG A 54 -22.91 10.93 -9.02
N VAL A 55 -22.25 11.98 -9.49
CA VAL A 55 -20.80 12.07 -9.52
C VAL A 55 -20.34 12.42 -8.12
N GLN A 56 -19.65 11.49 -7.50
CA GLN A 56 -19.14 11.59 -6.13
C GLN A 56 -17.87 12.45 -6.11
N ARG A 57 -18.04 13.77 -6.24
CA ARG A 57 -16.96 14.74 -6.35
C ARG A 57 -15.90 14.60 -5.26
N ASN A 58 -14.64 14.79 -5.66
CA ASN A 58 -13.44 14.64 -4.83
C ASN A 58 -13.24 13.20 -4.30
N THR A 59 -13.49 12.18 -5.14
CA THR A 59 -13.19 10.79 -4.82
C THR A 59 -12.12 10.18 -5.71
N GLY A 60 -11.68 10.91 -6.74
CA GLY A 60 -10.59 10.47 -7.62
C GLY A 60 -9.26 10.32 -6.86
N TYR A 61 -8.43 9.38 -7.30
CA TYR A 61 -7.08 9.16 -6.79
C TYR A 61 -6.19 8.50 -7.85
N SER A 62 -4.89 8.51 -7.61
CA SER A 62 -3.92 7.84 -8.49
C SER A 62 -3.18 6.74 -7.75
N GLN A 63 -2.64 5.78 -8.51
CA GLN A 63 -1.79 4.71 -7.98
C GLN A 63 -0.69 4.37 -8.97
N THR A 64 0.52 4.19 -8.45
CA THR A 64 1.68 3.75 -9.21
C THR A 64 2.25 2.50 -8.55
N ASN A 65 2.52 1.47 -9.36
CA ASN A 65 3.13 0.23 -8.89
C ASN A 65 4.34 -0.10 -9.76
N PHE A 66 5.37 -0.59 -9.12
CA PHE A 66 6.56 -1.11 -9.76
C PHE A 66 6.95 -2.44 -9.12
N MET A 67 7.35 -3.40 -9.94
CA MET A 67 7.89 -4.68 -9.50
C MET A 67 9.08 -5.06 -10.38
N GLN A 68 10.14 -5.51 -9.74
CA GLN A 68 11.28 -6.14 -10.39
C GLN A 68 11.59 -7.44 -9.67
N LYS A 69 11.72 -8.54 -10.42
CA LYS A 69 12.25 -9.80 -9.92
C LYS A 69 13.46 -10.23 -10.73
N ILE A 70 14.42 -10.84 -10.08
CA ILE A 70 15.64 -11.37 -10.66
C ILE A 70 15.81 -12.79 -10.10
N LEU A 71 15.85 -13.77 -10.98
CA LEU A 71 16.23 -15.14 -10.66
C LEU A 71 17.64 -15.38 -11.20
N TYR A 72 18.51 -15.92 -10.36
CA TYR A 72 19.88 -16.31 -10.74
C TYR A 72 20.18 -17.73 -10.32
N GLU A 73 20.47 -18.57 -11.29
CA GLU A 73 20.78 -20.00 -11.13
C GLU A 73 22.16 -20.28 -11.73
N PRO A 74 23.26 -20.07 -10.97
CA PRO A 74 24.62 -20.27 -11.49
C PRO A 74 24.89 -21.75 -11.84
N ASN A 75 24.26 -22.68 -11.15
CA ASN A 75 24.34 -24.12 -11.35
C ASN A 75 23.03 -24.78 -10.88
N GLU A 76 22.93 -26.11 -10.97
CA GLU A 76 21.75 -26.92 -10.60
C GLU A 76 21.50 -26.91 -9.07
N ASP A 77 22.53 -26.64 -8.28
CA ASP A 77 22.48 -26.74 -6.82
C ASP A 77 22.07 -25.44 -6.13
N LEU A 78 22.15 -24.30 -6.83
CA LEU A 78 21.93 -22.97 -6.24
C LEU A 78 20.98 -22.11 -7.06
N SER A 79 19.93 -21.65 -6.41
CA SER A 79 18.98 -20.69 -6.96
C SER A 79 18.85 -19.48 -6.01
N ILE A 80 18.88 -18.28 -6.57
CA ILE A 80 18.72 -17.00 -5.84
C ILE A 80 17.62 -16.20 -6.52
N ASP A 81 16.57 -15.90 -5.80
CA ASP A 81 15.48 -15.00 -6.20
C ASP A 81 15.56 -13.70 -5.41
N ILE A 82 15.51 -12.57 -6.10
CA ILE A 82 15.46 -11.24 -5.49
C ILE A 82 14.26 -10.51 -6.06
N GLY A 83 13.41 -9.98 -5.18
CA GLY A 83 12.23 -9.20 -5.53
C GLY A 83 12.26 -7.80 -4.93
N ILE A 84 11.83 -6.81 -5.73
CA ILE A 84 11.55 -5.45 -5.27
C ILE A 84 10.13 -5.12 -5.72
N HIS A 85 9.29 -4.70 -4.77
CA HIS A 85 7.95 -4.21 -5.01
C HIS A 85 7.81 -2.82 -4.42
N PHE A 86 7.27 -1.92 -5.19
CA PHE A 86 6.96 -0.57 -4.75
C PHE A 86 5.54 -0.21 -5.20
N SER A 87 4.75 0.35 -4.28
CA SER A 87 3.42 0.88 -4.55
C SER A 87 3.26 2.22 -3.86
N LYS A 88 2.70 3.18 -4.58
CA LYS A 88 2.37 4.50 -4.03
C LYS A 88 1.02 4.95 -4.55
N THR A 89 0.16 5.43 -3.64
CA THR A 89 -1.11 6.07 -4.00
C THR A 89 -1.00 7.58 -3.85
N GLY A 90 -1.88 8.31 -4.53
CA GLY A 90 -2.24 9.68 -4.13
C GLY A 90 -3.12 9.67 -2.88
N ASN A 91 -3.70 10.82 -2.57
CA ASN A 91 -4.72 10.92 -1.53
C ASN A 91 -5.96 10.12 -1.96
N ILE A 92 -6.47 9.29 -1.06
CA ILE A 92 -7.67 8.46 -1.27
C ILE A 92 -8.80 9.04 -0.41
N PRO A 93 -9.67 9.87 -0.99
CA PRO A 93 -10.73 10.51 -0.23
C PRO A 93 -11.77 9.51 0.29
N ARG A 94 -12.27 9.74 1.48
CA ARG A 94 -13.25 8.88 2.12
C ARG A 94 -14.65 9.48 1.97
N TYR A 95 -15.38 8.96 1.00
CA TYR A 95 -16.68 9.48 0.58
C TYR A 95 -17.72 9.52 1.70
N ASP A 96 -17.83 8.47 2.51
CA ASP A 96 -18.75 8.38 3.65
C ASP A 96 -18.54 9.48 4.70
N ARG A 97 -17.33 10.07 4.74
CA ARG A 97 -17.03 11.20 5.61
C ARG A 97 -17.34 12.53 4.94
N LEU A 98 -17.05 12.62 3.65
CA LEU A 98 -17.25 13.84 2.88
C LEU A 98 -18.72 14.20 2.64
N ILE A 99 -19.65 13.23 2.72
CA ILE A 99 -21.10 13.45 2.61
C ILE A 99 -21.77 13.67 3.97
N ARG A 100 -21.03 13.55 5.07
CA ARG A 100 -21.59 13.73 6.41
C ARG A 100 -22.00 15.18 6.65
N THR A 101 -23.22 15.37 7.11
CA THR A 101 -23.75 16.69 7.48
C THR A 101 -23.64 16.94 8.99
N ASN A 102 -23.63 18.21 9.36
CA ASN A 102 -23.76 18.69 10.73
C ASN A 102 -25.25 18.96 11.06
N GLU A 103 -25.53 19.41 12.28
CA GLU A 103 -26.89 19.70 12.77
C GLU A 103 -27.62 20.79 11.97
N ASN A 104 -26.90 21.64 11.25
CA ASN A 104 -27.43 22.72 10.40
C ASN A 104 -27.50 22.31 8.91
N GLU A 105 -27.49 21.02 8.60
CA GLU A 105 -27.52 20.44 7.25
C GLU A 105 -26.33 20.87 6.34
N GLY A 106 -25.31 21.53 6.91
CA GLY A 106 -24.05 21.83 6.22
C GLY A 106 -23.12 20.61 6.20
N LEU A 107 -22.14 20.59 5.29
CA LEU A 107 -21.12 19.53 5.29
C LEU A 107 -20.20 19.65 6.52
N TYR A 108 -19.92 18.51 7.16
CA TYR A 108 -19.11 18.48 8.37
C TYR A 108 -17.62 18.61 8.06
N TYR A 109 -17.15 17.99 6.95
CA TYR A 109 -15.76 17.98 6.55
C TYR A 109 -15.56 18.69 5.20
N SER A 110 -14.52 19.50 5.12
CA SER A 110 -13.98 19.98 3.86
C SER A 110 -13.10 18.94 3.20
N GLU A 111 -12.29 18.25 4.02
CA GLU A 111 -11.36 17.23 3.58
C GLU A 111 -11.38 16.04 4.53
N TRP A 112 -11.37 14.86 3.95
CA TRP A 112 -11.14 13.63 4.68
C TRP A 112 -10.59 12.57 3.72
N TYR A 113 -9.32 12.16 3.91
CA TYR A 113 -8.65 11.22 3.03
C TYR A 113 -7.60 10.41 3.78
N TYR A 114 -7.31 9.22 3.25
CA TYR A 114 -6.10 8.47 3.54
C TYR A 114 -5.04 8.81 2.51
N GLY A 115 -3.78 8.72 2.89
CA GLY A 115 -2.68 8.80 1.95
C GLY A 115 -1.90 10.11 1.95
N PRO A 116 -0.83 10.14 1.16
CA PRO A 116 -0.44 9.02 0.30
C PRO A 116 -0.11 7.77 1.10
N GLN A 117 -0.41 6.57 0.55
CA GLN A 117 0.08 5.31 1.06
C GLN A 117 1.29 4.90 0.25
N GLU A 118 2.36 4.48 0.92
CA GLU A 118 3.58 4.00 0.28
C GLU A 118 3.97 2.64 0.86
N TRP A 119 4.28 1.70 0.00
CA TRP A 119 4.77 0.39 0.37
C TRP A 119 5.98 0.00 -0.46
N LEU A 120 7.05 -0.35 0.22
CA LEU A 120 8.25 -0.92 -0.35
C LEU A 120 8.47 -2.30 0.27
N LEU A 121 8.65 -3.32 -0.56
CA LEU A 121 9.11 -4.64 -0.18
C LEU A 121 10.37 -4.98 -0.97
N ILE A 122 11.42 -5.37 -0.27
CA ILE A 122 12.60 -6.00 -0.83
C ILE A 122 12.70 -7.37 -0.20
N ASN A 123 12.73 -8.42 -1.01
CA ASN A 123 12.87 -9.79 -0.53
C ASN A 123 13.96 -10.54 -1.29
N SER A 124 14.56 -11.49 -0.64
CA SER A 124 15.47 -12.45 -1.26
C SER A 124 15.21 -13.85 -0.75
N GLN A 125 15.36 -14.82 -1.61
CA GLN A 125 15.34 -16.23 -1.28
C GLN A 125 16.54 -16.90 -1.93
N LEU A 126 17.27 -17.70 -1.16
CA LEU A 126 18.31 -18.58 -1.62
C LEU A 126 17.83 -20.00 -1.37
N THR A 127 17.90 -20.84 -2.39
CA THR A 127 17.67 -22.29 -2.30
C THR A 127 18.97 -22.99 -2.66
N TYR A 128 19.42 -23.87 -1.78
CA TYR A 128 20.63 -24.66 -1.98
C TYR A 128 20.35 -26.15 -1.80
N ILE A 129 20.70 -26.94 -2.81
CA ILE A 129 20.54 -28.40 -2.86
C ILE A 129 21.94 -29.01 -2.93
N PRO A 130 22.51 -29.46 -1.80
CA PRO A 130 23.86 -30.01 -1.75
C PRO A 130 23.90 -31.42 -2.41
N ASN A 131 24.99 -31.71 -3.07
CA ASN A 131 25.19 -33.03 -3.70
C ASN A 131 25.24 -34.19 -2.67
N GLU A 132 25.81 -33.96 -1.49
CA GLU A 132 25.87 -34.94 -0.40
C GLU A 132 25.88 -34.23 0.97
N THR A 133 24.82 -34.42 1.75
CA THR A 133 24.84 -34.13 3.19
C THR A 133 24.04 -35.17 3.98
N LYS A 134 24.30 -35.27 5.29
CA LYS A 134 23.55 -36.12 6.21
C LYS A 134 22.46 -35.39 6.96
N PHE A 135 22.43 -34.06 6.85
CA PHE A 135 21.58 -33.22 7.71
C PHE A 135 20.39 -32.63 6.96
N TYR A 136 20.53 -32.38 5.66
CA TYR A 136 19.45 -31.82 4.83
C TYR A 136 19.69 -32.12 3.35
N ASP A 137 18.60 -32.28 2.60
CA ASP A 137 18.61 -32.43 1.14
C ASP A 137 18.43 -31.06 0.46
N GLU A 138 17.75 -30.14 1.14
CA GLU A 138 17.52 -28.79 0.67
C GLU A 138 17.57 -27.79 1.83
N LEU A 139 18.20 -26.65 1.60
CA LEU A 139 18.22 -25.48 2.48
C LEU A 139 17.57 -24.30 1.78
N LYS A 140 16.64 -23.65 2.47
CA LYS A 140 16.08 -22.36 2.04
C LYS A 140 16.41 -21.29 3.05
N PHE A 141 17.01 -20.21 2.57
CA PHE A 141 17.20 -18.98 3.34
C PHE A 141 16.36 -17.87 2.69
N GLY A 142 15.47 -17.26 3.47
CA GLY A 142 14.65 -16.14 3.06
C GLY A 142 14.96 -14.92 3.92
N SER A 143 14.97 -13.74 3.31
CA SER A 143 14.97 -12.48 4.05
C SER A 143 14.09 -11.45 3.37
N SER A 144 13.44 -10.59 4.15
CA SER A 144 12.70 -9.47 3.60
C SER A 144 12.82 -8.23 4.48
N PHE A 145 12.74 -7.09 3.80
CA PHE A 145 12.53 -5.79 4.43
C PHE A 145 11.29 -5.16 3.81
N GLN A 146 10.39 -4.68 4.67
CA GLN A 146 9.22 -3.94 4.23
C GLN A 146 9.16 -2.60 4.95
N LYS A 147 8.84 -1.56 4.20
CA LYS A 147 8.46 -0.26 4.75
C LYS A 147 7.08 0.10 4.25
N PHE A 148 6.18 0.38 5.17
CA PHE A 148 4.84 0.86 4.88
C PHE A 148 4.62 2.18 5.59
N SER A 149 4.04 3.15 4.89
CA SER A 149 3.58 4.39 5.49
C SER A 149 2.21 4.77 4.97
N GLU A 150 1.38 5.29 5.85
CA GLU A 150 0.11 5.89 5.49
C GLU A 150 -0.19 7.11 6.37
N SER A 151 -1.04 8.00 5.88
CA SER A 151 -1.58 9.08 6.70
C SER A 151 -3.10 9.10 6.65
N ARG A 152 -3.71 9.61 7.72
CA ARG A 152 -5.14 9.91 7.83
C ARG A 152 -5.29 11.39 8.07
N ASN A 153 -5.94 12.06 7.15
CA ASN A 153 -6.06 13.51 7.12
C ASN A 153 -7.52 13.93 7.18
N SER A 154 -7.83 14.92 8.00
CA SER A 154 -9.18 15.45 8.10
C SER A 154 -9.19 16.92 8.51
N ARG A 155 -10.07 17.70 7.86
CA ARG A 155 -10.31 19.10 8.17
C ARG A 155 -11.81 19.36 8.16
N MET A 156 -12.32 19.96 9.22
CA MET A 156 -13.72 20.37 9.30
C MET A 156 -13.99 21.55 8.36
N PHE A 157 -15.25 21.74 8.01
CA PHE A 157 -15.67 22.88 7.19
C PHE A 157 -15.35 24.21 7.91
N SER A 158 -14.69 25.12 7.19
CA SER A 158 -14.20 26.40 7.70
C SER A 158 -13.18 26.33 8.84
N ASP A 159 -12.53 25.19 9.05
CA ASP A 159 -11.39 25.07 9.95
C ASP A 159 -10.10 25.26 9.14
N ASP A 160 -9.19 26.09 9.65
CA ASP A 160 -7.90 26.34 9.00
C ASP A 160 -6.85 25.26 9.33
N PHE A 161 -7.19 24.28 10.18
CA PHE A 161 -6.27 23.27 10.62
C PHE A 161 -6.60 21.88 10.09
N LEU A 162 -5.71 21.37 9.24
CA LEU A 162 -5.69 19.99 8.80
C LEU A 162 -5.07 19.11 9.88
N LYS A 163 -5.85 18.19 10.44
CA LYS A 163 -5.38 17.16 11.38
C LYS A 163 -4.83 16.00 10.58
N SER A 164 -3.55 15.70 10.77
CA SER A 164 -2.86 14.58 10.14
C SER A 164 -2.40 13.59 11.20
N ARG A 165 -2.60 12.30 10.93
CA ARG A 165 -2.02 11.17 11.67
C ARG A 165 -1.25 10.34 10.67
N GLU A 166 0.03 10.14 10.93
CA GLU A 166 0.95 9.38 10.09
C GLU A 166 1.37 8.13 10.84
N GLU A 167 1.32 6.99 10.16
CA GLU A 167 1.77 5.71 10.69
C GLU A 167 2.85 5.15 9.76
N GLU A 168 3.98 4.78 10.34
CA GLU A 168 5.09 4.15 9.66
C GLU A 168 5.35 2.78 10.27
N LEU A 169 5.58 1.79 9.42
CA LEU A 169 5.87 0.41 9.82
C LEU A 169 7.09 -0.07 9.04
N ASP A 170 8.16 -0.40 9.76
CA ASP A 170 9.31 -1.12 9.24
C ASP A 170 9.25 -2.56 9.74
N ILE A 171 9.36 -3.52 8.81
CA ILE A 171 9.37 -4.95 9.11
C ILE A 171 10.64 -5.55 8.53
N PHE A 172 11.39 -6.23 9.35
CA PHE A 172 12.48 -7.08 8.92
C PHE A 172 12.16 -8.52 9.27
N SER A 173 12.32 -9.44 8.32
CA SER A 173 12.19 -10.87 8.57
C SER A 173 13.31 -11.67 7.92
N PHE A 174 13.68 -12.76 8.56
CA PHE A 174 14.44 -13.81 7.93
C PHE A 174 13.94 -15.17 8.40
N ASN A 175 14.10 -16.18 7.56
CA ASN A 175 13.88 -17.58 7.87
C ASN A 175 14.97 -18.44 7.24
N LEU A 176 15.29 -19.51 7.92
CA LEU A 176 16.23 -20.54 7.48
C LEU A 176 15.58 -21.89 7.70
N ASP A 177 15.28 -22.59 6.63
CA ASP A 177 14.58 -23.85 6.63
C ASP A 177 15.46 -24.96 6.05
N PHE A 178 15.45 -26.11 6.68
CA PHE A 178 16.12 -27.33 6.26
C PHE A 178 15.08 -28.42 6.00
N PHE A 179 15.18 -29.06 4.87
CA PHE A 179 14.35 -30.18 4.46
C PHE A 179 15.23 -31.41 4.37
N ASN A 180 14.79 -32.52 4.95
CA ASN A 180 15.54 -33.78 4.92
C ASN A 180 14.61 -34.97 4.76
N THR A 181 14.89 -35.83 3.77
CA THR A 181 14.21 -37.08 3.51
C THR A 181 14.95 -38.19 4.26
N ILE A 182 14.35 -38.65 5.36
CA ILE A 182 14.95 -39.70 6.18
C ILE A 182 14.73 -41.07 5.57
N SER A 183 13.58 -41.32 4.96
CA SER A 183 13.22 -42.57 4.28
C SER A 183 12.11 -42.31 3.25
N GLU A 184 11.77 -43.35 2.46
CA GLU A 184 10.69 -43.26 1.45
C GLU A 184 9.34 -42.75 2.01
N ASN A 185 9.10 -42.92 3.31
CA ASN A 185 7.83 -42.55 3.97
C ASN A 185 8.01 -41.49 5.08
N SER A 186 9.18 -40.88 5.21
CA SER A 186 9.48 -39.97 6.33
C SER A 186 10.32 -38.80 5.89
N ASN A 187 9.77 -37.59 6.03
CA ASN A 187 10.46 -36.34 5.81
C ASN A 187 10.47 -35.51 7.11
N ILE A 188 11.53 -34.77 7.33
CA ILE A 188 11.64 -33.81 8.42
C ILE A 188 11.93 -32.42 7.88
N THR A 189 11.26 -31.41 8.45
CA THR A 189 11.55 -30.00 8.19
C THR A 189 11.85 -29.33 9.53
N TYR A 190 12.92 -28.58 9.58
CA TYR A 190 13.29 -27.81 10.76
C TYR A 190 13.95 -26.49 10.35
N GLY A 191 13.88 -25.50 11.22
CA GLY A 191 14.38 -24.18 10.86
C GLY A 191 14.26 -23.17 11.98
N ILE A 192 14.57 -21.93 11.65
CA ILE A 192 14.46 -20.78 12.53
C ILE A 192 13.86 -19.61 11.75
N GLU A 193 12.95 -18.90 12.40
CA GLU A 193 12.35 -17.66 11.87
C GLU A 193 12.55 -16.53 12.88
N MET A 194 12.81 -15.33 12.36
CA MET A 194 12.83 -14.10 13.15
C MET A 194 12.08 -13.00 12.39
N ILE A 195 11.23 -12.29 13.13
CA ILE A 195 10.52 -11.12 12.61
C ILE A 195 10.69 -9.99 13.62
N GLU A 196 11.11 -8.83 13.13
CA GLU A 196 11.20 -7.59 13.89
C GLU A 196 10.28 -6.54 13.24
N ASN A 197 9.41 -5.94 14.06
CA ASN A 197 8.48 -4.90 13.64
C ASN A 197 8.75 -3.62 14.44
N LYS A 198 8.89 -2.51 13.73
CA LYS A 198 8.98 -1.17 14.33
C LYS A 198 7.85 -0.31 13.82
N VAL A 199 7.02 0.19 14.75
CA VAL A 199 5.87 1.05 14.46
C VAL A 199 6.15 2.45 14.97
N GLY A 200 6.00 3.46 14.10
CA GLY A 200 5.96 4.87 14.44
C GLY A 200 4.57 5.44 14.20
N SER A 201 4.06 6.23 15.14
CA SER A 201 2.78 6.94 14.98
C SER A 201 2.95 8.39 15.39
N PHE A 202 2.58 9.31 14.48
CA PHE A 202 2.74 10.74 14.66
C PHE A 202 1.40 11.44 14.40
N ALA A 203 1.10 12.44 15.21
CA ALA A 203 -0.08 13.28 15.00
C ALA A 203 0.36 14.76 14.99
N LYS A 204 -0.13 15.49 13.98
CA LYS A 204 0.13 16.92 13.81
C LYS A 204 -1.11 17.65 13.36
N SER A 205 -1.14 18.95 13.62
CA SER A 205 -2.13 19.88 13.08
C SER A 205 -1.38 20.89 12.22
N ILE A 206 -1.77 21.04 10.97
CA ILE A 206 -1.09 21.85 9.97
C ILE A 206 -2.03 22.97 9.58
N ASN A 207 -1.60 24.23 9.68
CA ASN A 207 -2.37 25.35 9.16
C ASN A 207 -2.33 25.27 7.62
N ILE A 208 -3.50 25.26 6.96
CA ILE A 208 -3.60 25.15 5.50
C ILE A 208 -3.02 26.38 4.76
N SER A 209 -2.87 27.53 5.44
CA SER A 209 -2.20 28.68 4.87
C SER A 209 -0.68 28.52 4.77
N ASP A 210 -0.11 27.49 5.40
CA ASP A 210 1.33 27.19 5.40
C ASP A 210 1.68 26.09 4.38
N LEU A 211 0.68 25.55 3.62
CA LEU A 211 0.83 24.51 2.58
C LEU A 211 0.97 25.15 1.18
#